data_b564000e74af641c8a8b3e4033e6a491
#
_entry.id   b564000e74af641c8a8b3e4033e6a491
#
_cell.length_a   1.000
_cell.length_b   1.000
_cell.length_c   1.000
_cell.angle_alpha   90.00
_cell.angle_beta   90.00
_cell.angle_gamma   90.00
#
_symmetry.space_group_name_H-M   'P 1'
#
loop_
_entity.id
_entity.type
_entity.pdbx_description
1 polymer ?
#
loop_
_entity_poly.entity_id
_entity_poly.type
_entity_poly.pdbx_seq_one_letter_code
_entity_poly.pdbx_strand_id
1 'polypeptide(L)'
;MPQRCHARYCFVIPTEKKVKYLNELLECGFDTLDFGSFVSPKAIPQLADTAAVIEKLTLNNTKLLAIIANERGAKQAADFEQITYLGFPFSISETFQQRNTNATIEESLHRVTEIATICAKQNKQLVLYLSMGFGNPYGDAWSPDMLAEWSYRLTNLFDIQRISLSDTIGIATPALVETVFKTIVPAFPNTEISAHLHALPENAQLLTEAAYNGGCTYFEGALKGFGGCPMAKDDLTGNMPTEKMLDWFHSNAIETGVNMEALSKSLVTVDQLFH
;
A
#
# COMPACT_ATOMS: atom_id res chain seq x y z
N MET A 1 -0.91 3.51 5.26
CA MET A 1 -0.62 4.82 4.57
C MET A 1 -1.21 6.02 5.33
N PRO A 2 -0.65 6.43 6.44
CA PRO A 2 -1.24 7.55 7.19
C PRO A 2 -1.23 8.86 6.44
N GLN A 3 -0.36 9.04 5.45
CA GLN A 3 -0.18 10.33 4.79
C GLN A 3 -1.03 10.53 3.52
N ARG A 4 -1.48 9.46 2.85
CA ARG A 4 -2.39 9.59 1.69
C ARG A 4 -3.83 9.94 2.07
N CYS A 5 -4.18 9.85 3.36
CA CYS A 5 -5.48 10.24 3.89
C CYS A 5 -5.87 11.69 3.63
N HIS A 6 -4.92 12.54 3.28
CA HIS A 6 -5.10 13.98 3.35
C HIS A 6 -5.76 14.60 2.12
N ALA A 7 -6.03 13.86 1.08
CA ALA A 7 -6.77 14.40 -0.06
C ALA A 7 -8.20 14.88 0.32
N ARG A 8 -8.75 14.39 1.44
CA ARG A 8 -10.04 14.85 2.00
C ARG A 8 -9.91 16.01 3.00
N TYR A 9 -8.73 16.21 3.58
CA TYR A 9 -8.53 17.22 4.61
C TYR A 9 -7.73 18.38 4.01
N CYS A 10 -8.33 19.58 3.99
CA CYS A 10 -7.70 20.79 3.45
C CYS A 10 -6.57 21.35 4.34
N PHE A 11 -6.08 20.55 5.33
CA PHE A 11 -5.01 21.00 6.21
C PHE A 11 -3.72 20.20 6.01
N VAL A 12 -2.60 20.88 6.17
CA VAL A 12 -1.27 20.27 6.13
C VAL A 12 -0.85 19.95 7.56
N ILE A 13 -0.54 18.68 7.83
CA ILE A 13 0.03 18.28 9.12
C ILE A 13 1.48 18.77 9.16
N PRO A 14 1.90 19.50 10.22
CA PRO A 14 3.28 19.91 10.41
C PRO A 14 4.26 18.71 10.41
N THR A 15 5.45 18.91 9.84
CA THR A 15 6.48 17.89 9.73
C THR A 15 6.80 17.22 11.08
N GLU A 16 6.90 17.98 12.15
CA GLU A 16 7.20 17.49 13.50
C GLU A 16 6.11 16.54 14.03
N LYS A 17 4.85 16.82 13.72
CA LYS A 17 3.73 15.94 14.09
C LYS A 17 3.76 14.63 13.29
N LYS A 18 4.11 14.71 12.01
CA LYS A 18 4.31 13.51 11.17
C LYS A 18 5.45 12.66 11.70
N VAL A 19 6.60 13.28 11.99
CA VAL A 19 7.78 12.59 12.54
C VAL A 19 7.43 11.90 13.87
N LYS A 20 6.75 12.61 14.78
CA LYS A 20 6.31 12.01 16.05
C LYS A 20 5.46 10.76 15.80
N TYR A 21 4.42 10.87 14.97
CA TYR A 21 3.52 9.77 14.69
C TYR A 21 4.21 8.58 14.01
N LEU A 22 5.08 8.86 13.04
CA LEU A 22 5.82 7.81 12.34
C LEU A 22 6.82 7.11 13.25
N ASN A 23 7.48 7.83 14.17
CA ASN A 23 8.32 7.21 15.19
C ASN A 23 7.53 6.29 16.14
N GLU A 24 6.32 6.67 16.54
CA GLU A 24 5.43 5.80 17.31
C GLU A 24 5.04 4.55 16.51
N LEU A 25 4.80 4.66 15.19
CA LEU A 25 4.55 3.51 14.32
C LEU A 25 5.77 2.60 14.17
N LEU A 26 6.97 3.16 14.13
CA LEU A 26 8.20 2.36 14.12
C LEU A 26 8.35 1.53 15.39
N GLU A 27 7.92 2.04 16.56
CA GLU A 27 7.92 1.28 17.82
C GLU A 27 6.93 0.10 17.83
N CYS A 28 5.92 0.10 16.92
CA CYS A 28 4.96 -1.00 16.82
C CYS A 28 5.58 -2.30 16.29
N GLY A 29 6.74 -2.25 15.62
CA GLY A 29 7.41 -3.45 15.11
C GLY A 29 6.78 -4.03 13.85
N PHE A 30 6.11 -3.22 13.03
CA PHE A 30 5.66 -3.64 11.70
C PHE A 30 6.86 -4.02 10.83
N ASP A 31 6.69 -5.01 9.92
CA ASP A 31 7.74 -5.35 8.94
C ASP A 31 8.09 -4.16 8.06
N THR A 32 7.08 -3.48 7.56
CA THR A 32 7.24 -2.36 6.61
C THR A 32 6.32 -1.20 6.98
N LEU A 33 6.84 0.02 6.88
CA LEU A 33 6.09 1.27 7.05
C LEU A 33 6.12 2.08 5.76
N ASP A 34 4.95 2.27 5.11
CA ASP A 34 4.76 3.28 4.08
C ASP A 34 4.72 4.66 4.75
N PHE A 35 5.87 5.32 4.77
CA PHE A 35 6.05 6.56 5.53
C PHE A 35 5.80 7.82 4.71
N GLY A 36 5.79 7.74 3.38
CA GLY A 36 5.68 8.92 2.55
C GLY A 36 5.71 8.69 1.05
N SER A 37 5.90 9.77 0.29
CA SER A 37 5.81 9.70 -1.16
C SER A 37 6.72 10.74 -1.83
N PHE A 38 7.34 10.34 -2.95
CA PHE A 38 8.07 11.22 -3.86
C PHE A 38 7.29 11.49 -5.15
N VAL A 39 5.98 11.55 -5.05
CA VAL A 39 5.12 12.05 -6.13
C VAL A 39 5.16 13.58 -6.21
N SER A 40 4.60 14.15 -7.28
CA SER A 40 4.58 15.62 -7.45
C SER A 40 3.89 16.30 -6.25
N PRO A 41 4.53 17.29 -5.61
CA PRO A 41 3.91 18.11 -4.56
C PRO A 41 2.63 18.84 -5.02
N LYS A 42 2.48 19.07 -6.32
CA LYS A 42 1.24 19.62 -6.89
C LYS A 42 0.08 18.64 -6.82
N ALA A 43 0.36 17.34 -6.94
CA ALA A 43 -0.66 16.30 -6.85
C ALA A 43 -1.01 15.97 -5.40
N ILE A 44 -0.01 15.91 -4.50
CA ILE A 44 -0.19 15.62 -3.07
C ILE A 44 0.64 16.60 -2.23
N PRO A 45 0.16 17.81 -2.01
CA PRO A 45 0.89 18.84 -1.24
C PRO A 45 1.23 18.39 0.18
N GLN A 46 0.39 17.55 0.78
CA GLN A 46 0.57 17.03 2.13
C GLN A 46 1.81 16.16 2.31
N LEU A 47 2.39 15.64 1.23
CA LEU A 47 3.59 14.80 1.24
C LEU A 47 4.84 15.50 0.68
N ALA A 48 4.75 16.81 0.46
CA ALA A 48 5.85 17.60 -0.10
C ALA A 48 7.10 17.60 0.79
N ASP A 49 6.95 17.32 2.08
CA ASP A 49 7.99 17.30 3.09
C ASP A 49 8.56 15.90 3.40
N THR A 50 8.26 14.88 2.59
CA THR A 50 8.70 13.49 2.82
C THR A 50 10.21 13.38 3.04
N ALA A 51 11.03 14.13 2.31
CA ALA A 51 12.48 14.17 2.48
C ALA A 51 12.87 14.71 3.87
N ALA A 52 12.25 15.78 4.34
CA ALA A 52 12.50 16.35 5.66
C ALA A 52 11.98 15.45 6.80
N VAL A 53 10.95 14.65 6.53
CA VAL A 53 10.43 13.67 7.48
C VAL A 53 11.43 12.55 7.71
N ILE A 54 11.92 11.91 6.63
CA ILE A 54 12.81 10.74 6.76
C ILE A 54 14.12 11.08 7.48
N GLU A 55 14.66 12.29 7.29
CA GLU A 55 15.88 12.76 7.97
C GLU A 55 15.74 12.83 9.49
N LYS A 56 14.50 12.87 10.01
CA LYS A 56 14.20 13.00 11.45
C LYS A 56 13.64 11.72 12.08
N LEU A 57 13.50 10.64 11.31
CA LEU A 57 12.98 9.38 11.83
C LEU A 57 14.04 8.65 12.67
N THR A 58 13.61 8.08 13.78
CA THR A 58 14.41 7.17 14.62
C THR A 58 14.25 5.75 14.09
N LEU A 59 15.18 5.35 13.23
CA LEU A 59 15.10 4.08 12.52
C LEU A 59 15.36 2.88 13.44
N ASN A 60 14.70 1.78 13.12
CA ASN A 60 14.87 0.47 13.75
C ASN A 60 14.88 -0.64 12.68
N ASN A 61 14.39 -1.84 13.00
CA ASN A 61 14.33 -2.96 12.04
C ASN A 61 13.17 -2.88 11.04
N THR A 62 12.20 -1.97 11.24
CA THR A 62 11.09 -1.74 10.30
C THR A 62 11.63 -1.15 9.00
N LYS A 63 11.31 -1.77 7.90
CA LYS A 63 11.71 -1.32 6.56
C LYS A 63 10.83 -0.15 6.12
N LEU A 64 11.43 0.83 5.48
CA LEU A 64 10.69 1.99 4.97
C LEU A 64 10.31 1.78 3.50
N LEU A 65 9.05 2.08 3.19
CA LEU A 65 8.50 2.13 1.85
C LEU A 65 8.09 3.57 1.52
N ALA A 66 8.46 4.03 0.32
CA ALA A 66 7.99 5.30 -0.21
C ALA A 66 7.26 5.10 -1.54
N ILE A 67 6.12 5.77 -1.71
CA ILE A 67 5.38 5.72 -2.96
C ILE A 67 6.00 6.65 -3.99
N ILE A 68 6.10 6.13 -5.21
CA ILE A 68 6.59 6.85 -6.38
C ILE A 68 5.59 6.70 -7.53
N ALA A 69 5.63 7.60 -8.52
CA ALA A 69 4.76 7.54 -9.70
C ALA A 69 5.52 7.57 -11.03
N ASN A 70 6.83 7.78 -11.01
CA ASN A 70 7.66 7.88 -12.20
C ASN A 70 9.16 7.78 -11.85
N GLU A 71 10.00 7.75 -12.90
CA GLU A 71 11.45 7.68 -12.81
C GLU A 71 12.06 8.79 -11.92
N ARG A 72 11.58 10.03 -12.04
CA ARG A 72 12.08 11.15 -11.23
C ARG A 72 11.87 10.91 -9.74
N GLY A 73 10.66 10.48 -9.35
CA GLY A 73 10.35 10.15 -7.95
C GLY A 73 11.17 8.97 -7.46
N ALA A 74 11.40 7.97 -8.32
CA ALA A 74 12.23 6.81 -7.99
C ALA A 74 13.69 7.22 -7.72
N LYS A 75 14.29 8.08 -8.58
CA LYS A 75 15.65 8.61 -8.36
C LYS A 75 15.75 9.37 -7.04
N GLN A 76 14.79 10.27 -6.77
CA GLN A 76 14.77 11.04 -5.52
C GLN A 76 14.64 10.14 -4.28
N ALA A 77 13.76 9.13 -4.32
CA ALA A 77 13.60 8.20 -3.21
C ALA A 77 14.83 7.30 -3.02
N ALA A 78 15.47 6.89 -4.11
CA ALA A 78 16.63 6.00 -4.09
C ALA A 78 17.88 6.65 -3.49
N ASP A 79 17.98 7.99 -3.48
CA ASP A 79 19.07 8.74 -2.84
C ASP A 79 19.08 8.59 -1.30
N PHE A 80 17.97 8.14 -0.69
CA PHE A 80 17.88 7.88 0.75
C PHE A 80 18.20 6.41 1.06
N GLU A 81 19.34 6.16 1.71
CA GLU A 81 19.75 4.81 2.10
C GLU A 81 18.73 4.11 2.99
N GLN A 82 18.00 4.85 3.82
CA GLN A 82 16.99 4.38 4.76
C GLN A 82 15.77 3.76 4.06
N ILE A 83 15.48 4.10 2.81
CA ILE A 83 14.36 3.55 2.06
C ILE A 83 14.75 2.18 1.51
N THR A 84 13.98 1.16 1.86
CA THR A 84 14.15 -0.20 1.34
C THR A 84 13.29 -0.43 0.10
N TYR A 85 12.03 0.02 0.13
CA TYR A 85 11.04 -0.27 -0.89
C TYR A 85 10.57 0.99 -1.62
N LEU A 86 10.44 0.86 -2.95
CA LEU A 86 9.77 1.85 -3.79
C LEU A 86 8.42 1.26 -4.23
N GLY A 87 7.33 1.88 -3.79
CA GLY A 87 5.98 1.44 -4.12
C GLY A 87 5.46 2.14 -5.37
N PHE A 88 5.12 1.40 -6.41
CA PHE A 88 4.56 1.94 -7.65
C PHE A 88 3.12 1.46 -7.86
N PRO A 89 2.13 2.38 -8.03
CA PRO A 89 0.75 2.03 -8.33
C PRO A 89 0.61 1.69 -9.82
N PHE A 90 0.49 0.41 -10.11
CA PHE A 90 0.15 -0.12 -11.43
C PHE A 90 -1.31 -0.57 -11.44
N SER A 91 -2.07 -0.31 -12.48
CA SER A 91 -3.45 -0.77 -12.59
C SER A 91 -3.63 -1.75 -13.74
N ILE A 92 -4.48 -2.76 -13.50
CA ILE A 92 -4.96 -3.65 -14.56
C ILE A 92 -6.18 -3.07 -15.31
N SER A 93 -6.73 -1.93 -14.86
CA SER A 93 -7.76 -1.14 -15.53
C SER A 93 -7.10 0.01 -16.29
N GLU A 94 -7.26 0.07 -17.61
CA GLU A 94 -6.71 1.13 -18.46
C GLU A 94 -7.27 2.50 -18.05
N THR A 95 -8.59 2.56 -17.83
CA THR A 95 -9.26 3.80 -17.42
C THR A 95 -8.72 4.32 -16.09
N PHE A 96 -8.51 3.43 -15.11
CA PHE A 96 -7.94 3.86 -13.81
C PHE A 96 -6.46 4.21 -13.93
N GLN A 97 -5.68 3.48 -14.72
CA GLN A 97 -4.26 3.77 -14.95
C GLN A 97 -4.10 5.19 -15.48
N GLN A 98 -4.88 5.56 -16.50
CA GLN A 98 -4.88 6.89 -17.07
C GLN A 98 -5.28 7.97 -16.06
N ARG A 99 -6.28 7.72 -15.22
CA ARG A 99 -6.74 8.66 -14.18
C ARG A 99 -5.74 8.83 -13.05
N ASN A 100 -5.12 7.73 -12.60
CA ASN A 100 -4.28 7.73 -11.42
C ASN A 100 -2.86 8.25 -11.68
N THR A 101 -2.28 7.92 -12.83
CA THR A 101 -0.89 8.24 -13.15
C THR A 101 -0.71 9.04 -14.42
N ASN A 102 -1.81 9.40 -15.10
CA ASN A 102 -1.81 10.07 -16.41
C ASN A 102 -0.92 9.33 -17.42
N ALA A 103 -1.12 8.01 -17.51
CA ALA A 103 -0.40 7.10 -18.40
C ALA A 103 -1.28 5.92 -18.78
N THR A 104 -1.07 5.37 -19.97
CA THR A 104 -1.62 4.07 -20.38
C THR A 104 -0.95 2.94 -19.60
N ILE A 105 -1.51 1.74 -19.68
CA ILE A 105 -0.87 0.53 -19.13
C ILE A 105 0.49 0.29 -19.81
N GLU A 106 0.58 0.50 -21.14
CA GLU A 106 1.81 0.33 -21.89
C GLU A 106 2.90 1.33 -21.47
N GLU A 107 2.56 2.61 -21.34
CA GLU A 107 3.47 3.63 -20.80
C GLU A 107 3.90 3.31 -19.36
N SER A 108 2.99 2.74 -18.58
CA SER A 108 3.28 2.34 -17.20
C SER A 108 4.22 1.14 -17.12
N LEU A 109 4.14 0.18 -18.04
CA LEU A 109 5.13 -0.90 -18.16
C LEU A 109 6.53 -0.35 -18.47
N HIS A 110 6.61 0.65 -19.34
CA HIS A 110 7.89 1.33 -19.61
C HIS A 110 8.44 2.02 -18.34
N ARG A 111 7.59 2.72 -17.59
CA ARG A 111 7.98 3.32 -16.30
C ARG A 111 8.45 2.27 -15.30
N VAL A 112 7.78 1.12 -15.21
CA VAL A 112 8.19 0.00 -14.34
C VAL A 112 9.60 -0.48 -14.72
N THR A 113 9.90 -0.59 -16.01
CA THR A 113 11.25 -0.95 -16.51
C THR A 113 12.33 0.01 -16.02
N GLU A 114 12.06 1.31 -16.15
CA GLU A 114 13.00 2.36 -15.70
C GLU A 114 13.18 2.32 -14.18
N ILE A 115 12.08 2.20 -13.43
CA ILE A 115 12.09 2.14 -11.97
C ILE A 115 12.81 0.88 -11.47
N ALA A 116 12.54 -0.30 -12.05
CA ALA A 116 13.21 -1.55 -11.71
C ALA A 116 14.74 -1.44 -11.94
N THR A 117 15.15 -0.76 -13.03
CA THR A 117 16.56 -0.49 -13.29
C THR A 117 17.20 0.40 -12.21
N ILE A 118 16.48 1.42 -11.73
CA ILE A 118 16.96 2.28 -10.62
C ILE A 118 17.06 1.46 -9.34
N CYS A 119 16.04 0.66 -9.02
CA CYS A 119 16.02 -0.19 -7.84
C CYS A 119 17.24 -1.14 -7.82
N ALA A 120 17.51 -1.83 -8.92
CA ALA A 120 18.65 -2.74 -9.04
C ALA A 120 19.99 -2.01 -8.85
N LYS A 121 20.16 -0.80 -9.39
CA LYS A 121 21.38 -0.02 -9.26
C LYS A 121 21.61 0.55 -7.86
N GLN A 122 20.55 0.84 -7.12
CA GLN A 122 20.58 1.52 -5.81
C GLN A 122 20.25 0.58 -4.65
N ASN A 123 20.25 -0.74 -4.91
CA ASN A 123 19.93 -1.76 -3.91
C ASN A 123 18.58 -1.50 -3.20
N LYS A 124 17.57 -1.11 -4.00
CA LYS A 124 16.18 -0.96 -3.56
C LYS A 124 15.34 -2.10 -4.12
N GLN A 125 14.18 -2.34 -3.52
CA GLN A 125 13.22 -3.31 -4.04
C GLN A 125 11.95 -2.60 -4.51
N LEU A 126 11.43 -3.05 -5.65
CA LEU A 126 10.18 -2.51 -6.20
C LEU A 126 8.99 -3.30 -5.66
N VAL A 127 7.99 -2.59 -5.14
CA VAL A 127 6.68 -3.14 -4.76
C VAL A 127 5.65 -2.63 -5.78
N LEU A 128 4.94 -3.55 -6.44
CA LEU A 128 3.88 -3.20 -7.37
C LEU A 128 2.51 -3.35 -6.70
N TYR A 129 1.76 -2.26 -6.67
CA TYR A 129 0.36 -2.25 -6.24
C TYR A 129 -0.52 -2.52 -7.47
N LEU A 130 -1.13 -3.70 -7.57
CA LEU A 130 -2.07 -4.02 -8.65
C LEU A 130 -3.44 -3.45 -8.34
N SER A 131 -3.63 -2.18 -8.67
CA SER A 131 -4.88 -1.45 -8.48
C SER A 131 -6.01 -2.01 -9.34
N MET A 132 -7.23 -1.91 -8.86
CA MET A 132 -8.43 -2.52 -9.46
C MET A 132 -8.33 -4.05 -9.56
N GLY A 133 -7.58 -4.66 -8.66
CA GLY A 133 -7.34 -6.10 -8.61
C GLY A 133 -8.56 -6.95 -8.28
N PHE A 134 -9.64 -6.34 -7.81
CA PHE A 134 -10.89 -7.02 -7.46
C PHE A 134 -12.09 -6.52 -8.25
N GLY A 135 -11.86 -5.81 -9.34
CA GLY A 135 -12.87 -5.21 -10.21
C GLY A 135 -12.72 -3.69 -10.30
N ASN A 136 -13.50 -3.09 -11.19
CA ASN A 136 -13.48 -1.65 -11.44
C ASN A 136 -14.88 -1.10 -11.73
N PRO A 137 -15.12 0.20 -11.51
CA PRO A 137 -16.43 0.84 -11.76
C PRO A 137 -16.55 1.43 -13.16
N TYR A 138 -15.56 1.19 -14.04
CA TYR A 138 -15.45 1.86 -15.35
C TYR A 138 -15.96 0.99 -16.50
N GLY A 139 -16.25 -0.29 -16.24
CA GLY A 139 -16.62 -1.26 -17.28
C GLY A 139 -15.44 -1.85 -18.04
N ASP A 140 -14.20 -1.60 -17.57
CA ASP A 140 -13.03 -2.28 -18.10
C ASP A 140 -13.12 -3.78 -17.78
N ALA A 141 -12.64 -4.63 -18.70
CA ALA A 141 -12.62 -6.06 -18.48
C ALA A 141 -11.82 -6.42 -17.21
N TRP A 142 -12.37 -7.37 -16.45
CA TRP A 142 -11.74 -7.86 -15.24
C TRP A 142 -12.12 -9.33 -14.98
N SER A 143 -11.14 -10.11 -14.54
CA SER A 143 -11.37 -11.45 -13.98
C SER A 143 -10.21 -11.84 -13.07
N PRO A 144 -10.36 -12.85 -12.18
CA PRO A 144 -9.24 -13.42 -11.42
C PRO A 144 -8.11 -13.91 -12.32
N ASP A 145 -8.44 -14.49 -13.49
CA ASP A 145 -7.44 -14.99 -14.45
C ASP A 145 -6.62 -13.84 -15.05
N MET A 146 -7.25 -12.72 -15.39
CA MET A 146 -6.54 -11.52 -15.85
C MET A 146 -5.60 -10.97 -14.77
N LEU A 147 -6.02 -10.97 -13.52
CA LEU A 147 -5.18 -10.55 -12.41
C LEU A 147 -3.96 -11.50 -12.25
N ALA A 148 -4.16 -12.81 -12.37
CA ALA A 148 -3.09 -13.79 -12.34
C ALA A 148 -2.13 -13.61 -13.52
N GLU A 149 -2.64 -13.38 -14.73
CA GLU A 149 -1.83 -13.11 -15.93
C GLU A 149 -0.97 -11.85 -15.77
N TRP A 150 -1.54 -10.76 -15.27
CA TRP A 150 -0.79 -9.54 -14.98
C TRP A 150 0.26 -9.76 -13.90
N SER A 151 -0.07 -10.47 -12.84
CA SER A 151 0.90 -10.84 -11.79
C SER A 151 2.07 -11.63 -12.38
N TYR A 152 1.77 -12.64 -13.22
CA TYR A 152 2.79 -13.44 -13.91
C TYR A 152 3.66 -12.58 -14.83
N ARG A 153 3.04 -11.73 -15.65
CA ARG A 153 3.75 -10.86 -16.60
C ARG A 153 4.71 -9.92 -15.87
N LEU A 154 4.28 -9.29 -14.79
CA LEU A 154 5.06 -8.31 -14.04
C LEU A 154 6.20 -8.97 -13.26
N THR A 155 5.97 -10.12 -12.61
CA THR A 155 7.01 -10.84 -11.87
C THR A 155 8.12 -11.33 -12.80
N ASN A 156 7.76 -11.90 -13.97
CA ASN A 156 8.75 -12.45 -14.88
C ASN A 156 9.52 -11.39 -15.68
N LEU A 157 8.87 -10.27 -16.03
CA LEU A 157 9.54 -9.22 -16.81
C LEU A 157 10.52 -8.39 -15.97
N PHE A 158 10.28 -8.24 -14.67
CA PHE A 158 10.98 -7.25 -13.85
C PHE A 158 11.59 -7.83 -12.56
N ASP A 159 11.59 -9.15 -12.40
CA ASP A 159 12.06 -9.83 -11.18
C ASP A 159 11.43 -9.24 -9.89
N ILE A 160 10.12 -8.97 -9.95
CA ILE A 160 9.38 -8.39 -8.84
C ILE A 160 9.12 -9.44 -7.78
N GLN A 161 9.59 -9.17 -6.57
CA GLN A 161 9.47 -10.09 -5.44
C GLN A 161 8.30 -9.73 -4.51
N ARG A 162 7.65 -8.56 -4.70
CA ARG A 162 6.51 -8.11 -3.89
C ARG A 162 5.41 -7.53 -4.78
N ILE A 163 4.22 -8.12 -4.70
CA ILE A 163 3.00 -7.62 -5.35
C ILE A 163 1.91 -7.43 -4.30
N SER A 164 1.30 -6.27 -4.32
CA SER A 164 0.18 -5.92 -3.46
C SER A 164 -1.11 -5.93 -4.28
N LEU A 165 -1.98 -6.93 -4.03
CA LEU A 165 -3.28 -7.02 -4.68
C LEU A 165 -4.24 -6.02 -4.05
N SER A 166 -4.68 -5.03 -4.85
CA SER A 166 -5.38 -3.88 -4.31
C SER A 166 -6.85 -3.84 -4.72
N ASP A 167 -7.75 -3.94 -3.72
CA ASP A 167 -9.15 -3.55 -3.87
C ASP A 167 -9.27 -2.03 -3.68
N THR A 168 -9.03 -1.30 -4.74
CA THR A 168 -8.88 0.17 -4.70
C THR A 168 -10.15 0.91 -4.31
N ILE A 169 -11.32 0.29 -4.46
CA ILE A 169 -12.63 0.91 -4.25
C ILE A 169 -13.50 0.19 -3.21
N GLY A 170 -13.01 -0.88 -2.60
CA GLY A 170 -13.69 -1.58 -1.51
C GLY A 170 -14.96 -2.33 -1.97
N ILE A 171 -14.89 -3.00 -3.12
CA ILE A 171 -16.01 -3.78 -3.68
C ILE A 171 -15.85 -5.30 -3.55
N ALA A 172 -14.68 -5.74 -3.10
CA ALA A 172 -14.40 -7.17 -2.96
C ALA A 172 -15.29 -7.81 -1.89
N THR A 173 -15.93 -8.90 -2.25
CA THR A 173 -16.62 -9.75 -1.27
C THR A 173 -15.63 -10.74 -0.64
N PRO A 174 -15.90 -11.23 0.59
CA PRO A 174 -15.03 -12.24 1.21
C PRO A 174 -14.79 -13.48 0.32
N ALA A 175 -15.83 -13.97 -0.35
CA ALA A 175 -15.72 -15.12 -1.26
C ALA A 175 -14.78 -14.82 -2.46
N LEU A 176 -14.86 -13.61 -3.00
CA LEU A 176 -13.95 -13.19 -4.09
C LEU A 176 -12.51 -13.07 -3.60
N VAL A 177 -12.29 -12.43 -2.43
CA VAL A 177 -10.96 -12.29 -1.82
C VAL A 177 -10.34 -13.66 -1.60
N GLU A 178 -11.05 -14.59 -0.96
CA GLU A 178 -10.55 -15.94 -0.73
C GLU A 178 -10.20 -16.66 -2.04
N THR A 179 -11.05 -16.56 -3.06
CA THR A 179 -10.83 -17.18 -4.38
C THR A 179 -9.58 -16.62 -5.06
N VAL A 180 -9.41 -15.30 -5.06
CA VAL A 180 -8.25 -14.63 -5.67
C VAL A 180 -6.96 -15.06 -5.00
N PHE A 181 -6.89 -15.02 -3.67
CA PHE A 181 -5.68 -15.41 -2.95
C PHE A 181 -5.39 -16.91 -3.06
N LYS A 182 -6.39 -17.79 -3.02
CA LYS A 182 -6.22 -19.24 -3.28
C LYS A 182 -5.66 -19.52 -4.67
N THR A 183 -5.95 -18.70 -5.64
CA THR A 183 -5.45 -18.87 -7.01
C THR A 183 -4.03 -18.32 -7.16
N ILE A 184 -3.78 -17.11 -6.62
CA ILE A 184 -2.54 -16.37 -6.90
C ILE A 184 -1.40 -16.80 -5.97
N VAL A 185 -1.63 -16.93 -4.66
CA VAL A 185 -0.54 -17.22 -3.70
C VAL A 185 0.25 -18.48 -4.07
N PRO A 186 -0.37 -19.64 -4.34
CA PRO A 186 0.39 -20.85 -4.70
C PRO A 186 1.05 -20.78 -6.08
N ALA A 187 0.57 -19.91 -6.98
CA ALA A 187 1.17 -19.73 -8.30
C ALA A 187 2.48 -18.93 -8.27
N PHE A 188 2.74 -18.19 -7.18
CA PHE A 188 3.91 -17.32 -7.03
C PHE A 188 4.68 -17.61 -5.73
N PRO A 189 5.26 -18.81 -5.56
CA PRO A 189 5.88 -19.24 -4.30
C PRO A 189 7.11 -18.42 -3.88
N ASN A 190 7.72 -17.70 -4.81
CA ASN A 190 8.89 -16.85 -4.57
C ASN A 190 8.54 -15.34 -4.54
N THR A 191 7.26 -14.98 -4.58
CA THR A 191 6.79 -13.60 -4.56
C THR A 191 5.93 -13.38 -3.33
N GLU A 192 6.20 -12.34 -2.58
CA GLU A 192 5.34 -11.92 -1.47
C GLU A 192 4.07 -11.28 -2.04
N ILE A 193 2.95 -11.95 -1.85
CA ILE A 193 1.64 -11.46 -2.29
C ILE A 193 0.92 -10.87 -1.08
N SER A 194 0.69 -9.55 -1.08
CA SER A 194 0.02 -8.86 0.02
C SER A 194 -1.42 -8.48 -0.31
N ALA A 195 -2.24 -8.39 0.73
CA ALA A 195 -3.60 -7.90 0.67
C ALA A 195 -3.64 -6.40 1.02
N HIS A 196 -3.91 -5.56 0.01
CA HIS A 196 -4.16 -4.13 0.14
C HIS A 196 -5.63 -3.82 -0.14
N LEU A 197 -6.48 -4.16 0.82
CA LEU A 197 -7.91 -4.04 0.65
C LEU A 197 -8.42 -2.71 1.20
N HIS A 198 -9.50 -2.21 0.61
CA HIS A 198 -10.28 -1.13 1.17
C HIS A 198 -11.59 -1.71 1.72
N ALA A 199 -12.00 -1.25 2.89
CA ALA A 199 -13.20 -1.78 3.54
C ALA A 199 -13.84 -0.76 4.48
N LEU A 200 -15.15 -0.92 4.68
CA LEU A 200 -15.79 -0.36 5.85
C LEU A 200 -15.30 -1.13 7.09
N PRO A 201 -15.13 -0.45 8.25
CA PRO A 201 -14.57 -1.06 9.45
C PRO A 201 -15.29 -2.35 9.93
N GLU A 202 -16.59 -2.45 9.69
CA GLU A 202 -17.40 -3.62 10.02
C GLU A 202 -17.07 -4.86 9.16
N ASN A 203 -16.54 -4.67 7.96
CA ASN A 203 -16.18 -5.75 7.04
C ASN A 203 -14.71 -6.20 7.18
N ALA A 204 -13.91 -5.45 7.90
CA ALA A 204 -12.45 -5.64 7.93
C ALA A 204 -12.05 -7.05 8.38
N GLN A 205 -12.65 -7.58 9.44
CA GLN A 205 -12.31 -8.91 9.95
C GLN A 205 -12.70 -10.03 8.98
N LEU A 206 -13.87 -9.92 8.32
CA LEU A 206 -14.31 -10.89 7.31
C LEU A 206 -13.36 -10.93 6.09
N LEU A 207 -12.89 -9.78 5.65
CA LEU A 207 -11.94 -9.70 4.54
C LEU A 207 -10.54 -10.17 4.94
N THR A 208 -10.13 -9.92 6.19
CA THR A 208 -8.88 -10.47 6.75
C THR A 208 -8.91 -11.99 6.77
N GLU A 209 -10.00 -12.57 7.30
CA GLU A 209 -10.23 -14.01 7.34
C GLU A 209 -10.20 -14.62 5.94
N ALA A 210 -10.90 -14.02 4.99
CA ALA A 210 -10.99 -14.51 3.62
C ALA A 210 -9.61 -14.50 2.93
N ALA A 211 -8.83 -13.42 3.08
CA ALA A 211 -7.48 -13.35 2.52
C ALA A 211 -6.56 -14.39 3.18
N TYR A 212 -6.62 -14.53 4.51
CA TYR A 212 -5.81 -15.52 5.24
C TYR A 212 -6.17 -16.96 4.85
N ASN A 213 -7.45 -17.29 4.75
CA ASN A 213 -7.94 -18.60 4.28
C ASN A 213 -7.55 -18.87 2.81
N GLY A 214 -7.36 -17.80 2.03
CA GLY A 214 -6.80 -17.84 0.69
C GLY A 214 -5.28 -18.08 0.65
N GLY A 215 -4.59 -18.13 1.79
CA GLY A 215 -3.14 -18.33 1.90
C GLY A 215 -2.32 -17.04 1.96
N CYS A 216 -2.97 -15.87 2.03
CA CYS A 216 -2.26 -14.59 2.21
C CYS A 216 -1.66 -14.51 3.62
N THR A 217 -0.38 -14.16 3.70
CA THR A 217 0.35 -13.95 4.95
C THR A 217 0.87 -12.52 5.11
N TYR A 218 0.70 -11.68 4.11
CA TYR A 218 1.13 -10.29 4.09
C TYR A 218 -0.09 -9.37 3.98
N PHE A 219 -0.29 -8.53 4.98
CA PHE A 219 -1.47 -7.65 5.08
C PHE A 219 -1.04 -6.19 5.21
N GLU A 220 -1.75 -5.32 4.52
CA GLU A 220 -1.54 -3.88 4.56
C GLU A 220 -2.78 -3.17 5.10
N GLY A 221 -2.57 -2.19 5.95
CA GLY A 221 -3.65 -1.40 6.53
C GLY A 221 -3.19 -0.02 6.96
N ALA A 222 -4.13 0.73 7.49
CA ALA A 222 -3.85 2.00 8.13
C ALA A 222 -4.57 2.05 9.48
N LEU A 223 -3.97 2.72 10.47
CA LEU A 223 -4.65 2.88 11.76
C LEU A 223 -5.99 3.57 11.55
N LYS A 224 -7.04 3.00 12.13
CA LYS A 224 -8.45 3.44 12.00
C LYS A 224 -8.97 3.49 10.57
N GLY A 225 -8.30 2.81 9.65
CA GLY A 225 -8.66 2.81 8.24
C GLY A 225 -8.52 4.16 7.54
N PHE A 226 -7.82 5.13 8.15
CA PHE A 226 -7.61 6.42 7.52
C PHE A 226 -6.96 6.27 6.16
N GLY A 227 -7.53 6.94 5.15
CA GLY A 227 -7.06 6.91 3.79
C GLY A 227 -8.10 6.42 2.81
N GLY A 228 -7.60 6.11 1.65
CA GLY A 228 -8.36 5.72 0.47
C GLY A 228 -7.74 6.32 -0.76
N CYS A 229 -8.12 5.86 -1.94
CA CYS A 229 -7.61 6.39 -3.19
C CYS A 229 -8.40 7.65 -3.59
N PRO A 230 -7.80 8.85 -3.60
CA PRO A 230 -8.52 10.08 -3.97
C PRO A 230 -8.95 10.11 -5.44
N MET A 231 -8.40 9.22 -6.26
CA MET A 231 -8.72 9.08 -7.70
C MET A 231 -9.80 8.01 -7.97
N ALA A 232 -10.22 7.27 -6.94
CA ALA A 232 -11.41 6.42 -7.00
C ALA A 232 -12.68 7.27 -6.88
N LYS A 233 -13.86 6.74 -7.25
CA LYS A 233 -15.14 7.47 -7.25
C LYS A 233 -15.49 8.10 -5.90
N ASP A 234 -16.46 9.01 -5.92
CA ASP A 234 -16.85 9.98 -4.87
C ASP A 234 -17.14 9.42 -3.47
N ASP A 235 -17.47 8.12 -3.33
CA ASP A 235 -17.61 7.45 -2.05
C ASP A 235 -16.34 6.65 -1.71
N LEU A 236 -15.37 7.34 -1.12
CA LEU A 236 -14.10 6.74 -0.73
C LEU A 236 -14.30 5.77 0.43
N THR A 237 -14.15 4.48 0.14
CA THR A 237 -13.94 3.47 1.18
C THR A 237 -12.52 3.61 1.75
N GLY A 238 -12.40 3.58 3.08
CA GLY A 238 -11.11 3.67 3.78
C GLY A 238 -10.23 2.44 3.55
N ASN A 239 -8.98 2.53 3.98
CA ASN A 239 -8.10 1.35 4.05
C ASN A 239 -8.64 0.35 5.09
N MET A 240 -8.12 -0.87 5.08
CA MET A 240 -8.33 -1.84 6.16
C MET A 240 -7.81 -1.23 7.49
N PRO A 241 -8.65 -1.13 8.53
CA PRO A 241 -8.19 -0.70 9.85
C PRO A 241 -7.23 -1.72 10.45
N THR A 242 -5.97 -1.32 10.65
CA THR A 242 -4.90 -2.20 11.13
C THR A 242 -5.27 -2.87 12.46
N GLU A 243 -5.85 -2.13 13.39
CA GLU A 243 -6.28 -2.65 14.68
C GLU A 243 -7.35 -3.74 14.56
N LYS A 244 -8.25 -3.64 13.57
CA LYS A 244 -9.27 -4.66 13.31
C LYS A 244 -8.71 -5.96 12.75
N MET A 245 -7.70 -5.84 11.87
CA MET A 245 -6.96 -7.01 11.39
C MET A 245 -6.21 -7.70 12.53
N LEU A 246 -5.51 -6.92 13.37
CA LEU A 246 -4.79 -7.44 14.52
C LEU A 246 -5.72 -8.09 15.56
N ASP A 247 -6.90 -7.51 15.80
CA ASP A 247 -7.94 -8.11 16.65
C ASP A 247 -8.35 -9.50 16.12
N TRP A 248 -8.51 -9.63 14.80
CA TRP A 248 -8.85 -10.92 14.18
C TRP A 248 -7.71 -11.94 14.35
N PHE A 249 -6.45 -11.56 14.05
CA PHE A 249 -5.29 -12.44 14.23
C PHE A 249 -5.15 -12.90 15.68
N HIS A 250 -5.26 -11.99 16.63
CA HIS A 250 -5.20 -12.31 18.05
C HIS A 250 -6.30 -13.28 18.49
N SER A 251 -7.54 -13.05 18.03
CA SER A 251 -8.69 -13.91 18.34
C SER A 251 -8.56 -15.32 17.78
N ASN A 252 -7.75 -15.49 16.74
CA ASN A 252 -7.44 -16.77 16.11
C ASN A 252 -6.08 -17.35 16.55
N ALA A 253 -5.48 -16.82 17.62
CA ALA A 253 -4.19 -17.24 18.16
C ALA A 253 -3.03 -17.20 17.12
N ILE A 254 -3.06 -16.25 16.19
CA ILE A 254 -2.03 -16.03 15.20
C ILE A 254 -1.12 -14.89 15.69
N GLU A 255 0.15 -15.22 15.91
CA GLU A 255 1.14 -14.23 16.34
C GLU A 255 1.56 -13.35 15.16
N THR A 256 1.53 -12.03 15.38
CA THR A 256 1.91 -11.03 14.37
C THR A 256 3.25 -10.34 14.67
N GLY A 257 3.76 -10.51 15.89
CA GLY A 257 4.97 -9.82 16.34
C GLY A 257 4.78 -8.32 16.62
N VAL A 258 3.56 -7.78 16.46
CA VAL A 258 3.27 -6.35 16.67
C VAL A 258 3.22 -6.02 18.16
N ASN A 259 3.88 -4.94 18.57
CA ASN A 259 3.82 -4.40 19.91
C ASN A 259 2.48 -3.68 20.16
N MET A 260 1.55 -4.34 20.82
CA MET A 260 0.21 -3.83 21.06
C MET A 260 0.17 -2.61 22.01
N GLU A 261 1.17 -2.42 22.89
CA GLU A 261 1.27 -1.22 23.73
C GLU A 261 1.63 0.01 22.87
N ALA A 262 2.64 -0.12 22.00
CA ALA A 262 3.01 0.93 21.06
C ALA A 262 1.86 1.24 20.09
N LEU A 263 1.17 0.21 19.60
CA LEU A 263 -0.01 0.37 18.76
C LEU A 263 -1.10 1.21 19.45
N SER A 264 -1.38 0.92 20.72
CA SER A 264 -2.39 1.65 21.50
C SER A 264 -2.04 3.13 21.65
N LYS A 265 -0.75 3.47 21.84
CA LYS A 265 -0.27 4.86 21.85
C LYS A 265 -0.47 5.54 20.48
N SER A 266 -0.09 4.85 19.40
CA SER A 266 -0.25 5.36 18.04
C SER A 266 -1.71 5.60 17.66
N LEU A 267 -2.64 4.78 18.16
CA LEU A 267 -4.10 4.97 17.96
C LEU A 267 -4.60 6.26 18.61
N VAL A 268 -4.06 6.66 19.76
CA VAL A 268 -4.40 7.94 20.40
C VAL A 268 -3.82 9.11 19.59
N THR A 269 -2.59 8.98 19.13
CA THR A 269 -1.93 10.04 18.35
C THR A 269 -2.62 10.26 17.00
N VAL A 270 -3.05 9.20 16.31
CA VAL A 270 -3.74 9.34 15.03
C VAL A 270 -5.08 10.07 15.17
N ASP A 271 -5.82 9.85 16.25
CA ASP A 271 -7.05 10.61 16.54
C ASP A 271 -6.77 12.12 16.67
N GLN A 272 -5.70 12.47 17.38
CA GLN A 272 -5.31 13.88 17.56
C GLN A 272 -4.81 14.55 16.27
N LEU A 273 -4.36 13.73 15.29
CA LEU A 273 -3.87 14.25 14.02
C LEU A 273 -5.00 14.51 13.00
N PHE A 274 -6.09 13.74 13.09
CA PHE A 274 -7.16 13.75 12.09
C PHE A 274 -8.51 14.28 12.60
N HIS A 275 -8.60 14.64 13.87
CA HIS A 275 -9.72 15.32 14.52
C HIS A 275 -9.25 16.61 15.18
#